data_aef96390413ea6827d3ada3b525effc7
#
_entry.id   aef96390413ea6827d3ada3b525effc7
#
_cell.length_a   1.000
_cell.length_b   1.000
_cell.length_c   1.000
_cell.angle_alpha   90.00
_cell.angle_beta   90.00
_cell.angle_gamma   90.00
#
_symmetry.space_group_name_H-M   'P 1'
#
loop_
_entity.id
_entity.type
_entity.pdbx_description
1 polymer ?
#
loop_
_entity_poly.entity_id
_entity_poly.type
_entity_poly.pdbx_seq_one_letter_code
_entity_poly.pdbx_strand_id
1 'polypeptide(L)'
;VPSVDDPASVRYARMRWNTPLSAEHADLLLQRLDIPAGGSVLDLGCGWGELLLRAVTGSGATIGVGVDTDQSALARGRRAALDRGAAQVSFVRQAAATWRRPADRVLCLGSAHALGGTAAGLATLAELVEPGGRLLFGDGFWERTPSPEAVKIFGADVLSLPDLVELVRATGWRVLHLSTADQREWDDFESTWRAGRQEWLLAHPDDPRAEGVRDELDTRLREYVTVYRGLLGLGYFVLGR
;
A
#
# COMPACT_ATOMS: atom_id res chain seq x y z
N VAL A 1 6.86 -2.40 23.65
CA VAL A 1 6.00 -1.29 23.23
C VAL A 1 6.95 -0.21 22.75
N PRO A 2 6.87 0.29 21.49
CA PRO A 2 7.66 1.44 21.09
C PRO A 2 7.39 2.58 22.06
N SER A 3 8.45 3.23 22.55
CA SER A 3 8.31 4.37 23.45
C SER A 3 7.59 5.48 22.68
N VAL A 4 6.56 6.07 23.28
CA VAL A 4 5.86 7.25 22.72
C VAL A 4 6.82 8.44 22.61
N ASP A 5 7.98 8.34 23.24
CA ASP A 5 9.05 9.34 23.27
C ASP A 5 9.95 9.32 22.02
N ASP A 6 9.77 8.36 21.10
CA ASP A 6 10.56 8.29 19.88
C ASP A 6 9.72 8.70 18.65
N PRO A 7 10.10 9.80 17.95
CA PRO A 7 9.38 10.28 16.77
C PRO A 7 9.34 9.25 15.61
N ALA A 8 10.31 8.34 15.54
CA ALA A 8 10.30 7.27 14.54
C ALA A 8 9.20 6.23 14.84
N SER A 9 8.95 5.93 16.11
CA SER A 9 7.94 4.95 16.54
C SER A 9 6.51 5.40 16.28
N VAL A 10 6.26 6.71 16.23
CA VAL A 10 4.92 7.28 15.99
C VAL A 10 4.64 7.63 14.53
N ARG A 11 5.63 7.44 13.62
CA ARG A 11 5.51 7.81 12.20
C ARG A 11 4.23 7.28 11.53
N TYR A 12 3.86 6.02 11.78
CA TYR A 12 2.70 5.37 11.18
C TYR A 12 1.57 5.09 12.19
N ALA A 13 1.65 5.68 13.38
CA ALA A 13 0.73 5.36 14.48
C ALA A 13 -0.73 5.69 14.15
N ARG A 14 -0.98 6.75 13.38
CA ARG A 14 -2.31 7.20 12.98
C ARG A 14 -2.82 6.60 11.67
N MET A 15 -1.96 5.86 10.95
CA MET A 15 -2.30 5.31 9.65
C MET A 15 -3.00 3.95 9.76
N ARG A 16 -4.07 3.78 9.00
CA ARG A 16 -4.74 2.50 8.82
C ARG A 16 -3.94 1.63 7.83
N TRP A 17 -3.53 2.18 6.71
CA TRP A 17 -2.64 1.62 5.68
C TRP A 17 -1.74 2.70 5.10
N ASN A 18 -0.66 2.29 4.46
CA ASN A 18 0.33 3.22 3.90
C ASN A 18 0.05 3.53 2.41
N THR A 19 -1.18 3.93 2.10
CA THR A 19 -1.62 4.28 0.75
C THR A 19 -2.84 5.22 0.84
N PRO A 20 -3.08 6.12 -0.14
CA PRO A 20 -4.25 6.98 -0.18
C PRO A 20 -5.53 6.18 -0.51
N LEU A 21 -6.12 5.58 0.51
CA LEU A 21 -7.25 4.65 0.37
C LEU A 21 -8.24 4.87 1.53
N SER A 22 -9.49 5.17 1.23
CA SER A 22 -10.56 5.21 2.22
C SER A 22 -11.04 3.80 2.61
N ALA A 23 -11.75 3.70 3.71
CA ALA A 23 -12.32 2.42 4.16
C ALA A 23 -13.37 1.90 3.17
N GLU A 24 -14.20 2.80 2.69
CA GLU A 24 -15.27 2.54 1.72
C GLU A 24 -14.71 2.10 0.37
N HIS A 25 -13.63 2.73 -0.08
CA HIS A 25 -12.94 2.34 -1.33
C HIS A 25 -12.26 0.98 -1.18
N ALA A 26 -11.61 0.71 -0.03
CA ALA A 26 -11.05 -0.60 0.27
C ALA A 26 -12.12 -1.71 0.23
N ASP A 27 -13.30 -1.48 0.81
CA ASP A 27 -14.42 -2.44 0.78
C ASP A 27 -14.91 -2.70 -0.64
N LEU A 28 -15.04 -1.66 -1.46
CA LEU A 28 -15.39 -1.80 -2.88
C LEU A 28 -14.37 -2.64 -3.64
N LEU A 29 -13.08 -2.38 -3.44
CA LEU A 29 -12.01 -3.14 -4.09
C LEU A 29 -12.00 -4.61 -3.67
N LEU A 30 -12.18 -4.91 -2.37
CA LEU A 30 -12.27 -6.27 -1.86
C LEU A 30 -13.54 -6.99 -2.36
N GLN A 31 -14.66 -6.29 -2.48
CA GLN A 31 -15.86 -6.83 -3.11
C GLN A 31 -15.62 -7.19 -4.57
N ARG A 32 -14.92 -6.34 -5.34
CA ARG A 32 -14.57 -6.58 -6.74
C ARG A 32 -13.52 -7.67 -6.90
N LEU A 33 -12.63 -7.82 -5.92
CA LEU A 33 -11.66 -8.91 -5.88
C LEU A 33 -12.34 -10.28 -5.75
N ASP A 34 -13.54 -10.33 -5.16
CA ASP A 34 -14.41 -11.51 -5.11
C ASP A 34 -13.67 -12.73 -4.51
N ILE A 35 -13.29 -12.61 -3.25
CA ILE A 35 -12.53 -13.63 -2.53
C ILE A 35 -13.45 -14.83 -2.24
N PRO A 36 -13.12 -16.05 -2.73
CA PRO A 36 -13.96 -17.21 -2.49
C PRO A 36 -13.92 -17.66 -1.03
N ALA A 37 -15.05 -18.12 -0.52
CA ALA A 37 -15.08 -18.78 0.78
C ALA A 37 -14.15 -20.01 0.75
N GLY A 38 -13.35 -20.18 1.80
CA GLY A 38 -12.32 -21.23 1.85
C GLY A 38 -11.06 -20.95 1.03
N GLY A 39 -11.00 -19.84 0.29
CA GLY A 39 -9.85 -19.48 -0.53
C GLY A 39 -8.66 -18.93 0.26
N SER A 40 -7.59 -18.68 -0.46
CA SER A 40 -6.33 -18.13 0.04
C SER A 40 -6.09 -16.69 -0.44
N VAL A 41 -5.50 -15.86 0.44
CA VAL A 41 -5.12 -14.48 0.12
C VAL A 41 -3.65 -14.27 0.43
N LEU A 42 -2.90 -13.78 -0.54
CA LEU A 42 -1.50 -13.36 -0.41
C LEU A 42 -1.41 -11.84 -0.53
N ASP A 43 -0.68 -11.19 0.37
CA ASP A 43 -0.40 -9.74 0.31
C ASP A 43 1.11 -9.50 0.27
N LEU A 44 1.62 -9.02 -0.87
CA LEU A 44 3.04 -8.77 -1.11
C LEU A 44 3.38 -7.29 -0.90
N GLY A 45 4.30 -7.03 0.04
CA GLY A 45 4.55 -5.70 0.56
C GLY A 45 3.42 -5.25 1.49
N CYS A 46 2.97 -6.17 2.34
CA CYS A 46 1.75 -6.00 3.14
C CYS A 46 1.86 -4.91 4.23
N GLY A 47 3.07 -4.42 4.55
CA GLY A 47 3.29 -3.56 5.69
C GLY A 47 2.77 -4.22 6.97
N TRP A 48 1.83 -3.56 7.65
CA TRP A 48 1.16 -4.14 8.84
C TRP A 48 -0.11 -4.94 8.52
N GLY A 49 -0.40 -5.20 7.25
CA GLY A 49 -1.40 -6.14 6.77
C GLY A 49 -2.86 -5.78 7.07
N GLU A 50 -3.19 -4.52 7.24
CA GLU A 50 -4.58 -4.10 7.52
C GLU A 50 -5.54 -4.52 6.41
N LEU A 51 -5.14 -4.35 5.13
CA LEU A 51 -5.98 -4.76 4.01
C LEU A 51 -6.12 -6.28 3.93
N LEU A 52 -5.04 -7.03 4.17
CA LEU A 52 -5.07 -8.49 4.27
C LEU A 52 -6.02 -8.96 5.38
N LEU A 53 -5.91 -8.40 6.58
CA LEU A 53 -6.78 -8.73 7.70
C LEU A 53 -8.25 -8.49 7.35
N ARG A 54 -8.56 -7.33 6.75
CA ARG A 54 -9.91 -6.98 6.31
C ARG A 54 -10.42 -7.93 5.23
N ALA A 55 -9.58 -8.28 4.26
CA ALA A 55 -9.89 -9.21 3.20
C ALA A 55 -10.28 -10.59 3.74
N VAL A 56 -9.47 -11.14 4.64
CA VAL A 56 -9.65 -12.49 5.18
C VAL A 56 -10.84 -12.56 6.16
N THR A 57 -10.96 -11.59 7.06
CA THR A 57 -12.07 -11.58 8.04
C THR A 57 -13.42 -11.26 7.39
N GLY A 58 -13.45 -10.53 6.28
CA GLY A 58 -14.67 -10.14 5.57
C GLY A 58 -15.18 -11.14 4.54
N SER A 59 -14.35 -12.09 4.08
CA SER A 59 -14.71 -13.00 2.97
C SER A 59 -14.91 -14.46 3.37
N GLY A 60 -14.51 -14.87 4.57
CA GLY A 60 -14.47 -16.28 4.97
C GLY A 60 -13.31 -17.07 4.33
N ALA A 61 -12.27 -16.40 3.83
CA ALA A 61 -11.01 -17.03 3.41
C ALA A 61 -10.38 -17.81 4.58
N THR A 62 -9.77 -18.96 4.27
CA THR A 62 -9.20 -19.85 5.30
C THR A 62 -7.70 -19.64 5.49
N ILE A 63 -7.03 -18.97 4.57
CA ILE A 63 -5.60 -18.71 4.62
C ILE A 63 -5.34 -17.26 4.20
N GLY A 64 -4.62 -16.50 5.05
CA GLY A 64 -4.08 -15.18 4.74
C GLY A 64 -2.56 -15.17 4.99
N VAL A 65 -1.78 -14.72 4.02
CA VAL A 65 -0.32 -14.58 4.17
C VAL A 65 0.09 -13.17 3.78
N GLY A 66 0.64 -12.43 4.75
CA GLY A 66 1.28 -11.13 4.51
C GLY A 66 2.80 -11.27 4.46
N VAL A 67 3.41 -10.73 3.42
CA VAL A 67 4.86 -10.79 3.19
C VAL A 67 5.41 -9.37 3.16
N ASP A 68 6.40 -9.08 3.99
CA ASP A 68 7.12 -7.81 4.03
C ASP A 68 8.54 -7.99 4.58
N THR A 69 9.40 -7.02 4.40
CA THR A 69 10.74 -6.99 5.00
C THR A 69 10.79 -6.23 6.32
N ASP A 70 9.83 -5.34 6.57
CA ASP A 70 9.74 -4.51 7.79
C ASP A 70 9.24 -5.33 8.97
N GLN A 71 10.15 -5.66 9.88
CA GLN A 71 9.85 -6.43 11.07
C GLN A 71 8.88 -5.71 12.02
N SER A 72 8.94 -4.38 12.11
CA SER A 72 8.08 -3.59 12.99
C SER A 72 6.65 -3.55 12.47
N ALA A 73 6.48 -3.37 11.15
CA ALA A 73 5.19 -3.46 10.49
C ALA A 73 4.55 -4.84 10.67
N LEU A 74 5.32 -5.91 10.43
CA LEU A 74 4.84 -7.29 10.63
C LEU A 74 4.49 -7.59 12.10
N ALA A 75 5.22 -7.04 13.07
CA ALA A 75 4.89 -7.19 14.49
C ALA A 75 3.57 -6.51 14.84
N ARG A 76 3.31 -5.30 14.30
CA ARG A 76 2.02 -4.62 14.41
C ARG A 76 0.89 -5.46 13.79
N GLY A 77 1.11 -6.03 12.60
CA GLY A 77 0.15 -6.90 11.91
C GLY A 77 -0.19 -8.15 12.72
N ARG A 78 0.80 -8.85 13.27
CA ARG A 78 0.57 -10.02 14.15
C ARG A 78 -0.26 -9.65 15.37
N ARG A 79 0.02 -8.50 15.98
CA ARG A 79 -0.78 -8.03 17.11
C ARG A 79 -2.22 -7.77 16.70
N ALA A 80 -2.43 -7.06 15.59
CA ALA A 80 -3.78 -6.79 15.06
C ALA A 80 -4.54 -8.07 14.70
N ALA A 81 -3.86 -9.10 14.17
CA ALA A 81 -4.44 -10.42 13.91
C ALA A 81 -4.93 -11.10 15.19
N LEU A 82 -4.10 -11.09 16.25
CA LEU A 82 -4.48 -11.63 17.56
C LEU A 82 -5.69 -10.89 18.16
N ASP A 83 -5.66 -9.56 18.15
CA ASP A 83 -6.72 -8.72 18.71
C ASP A 83 -8.08 -8.93 17.99
N ARG A 84 -8.06 -9.36 16.71
CA ARG A 84 -9.25 -9.67 15.89
C ARG A 84 -9.63 -11.15 15.87
N GLY A 85 -8.86 -12.01 16.53
CA GLY A 85 -9.07 -13.47 16.45
C GLY A 85 -8.84 -14.07 15.06
N ALA A 86 -8.03 -13.41 14.20
CA ALA A 86 -7.75 -13.84 12.83
C ALA A 86 -6.60 -14.87 12.79
N ALA A 87 -6.82 -16.04 13.41
CA ALA A 87 -5.80 -17.09 13.54
C ALA A 87 -5.35 -17.68 12.18
N GLN A 88 -6.14 -17.52 11.13
CA GLN A 88 -5.84 -17.97 9.78
C GLN A 88 -4.89 -17.01 9.01
N VAL A 89 -4.51 -15.87 9.60
CA VAL A 89 -3.57 -14.92 8.99
C VAL A 89 -2.17 -15.08 9.57
N SER A 90 -1.20 -15.21 8.70
CA SER A 90 0.23 -15.27 9.06
C SER A 90 1.03 -14.14 8.41
N PHE A 91 2.11 -13.72 9.07
CA PHE A 91 3.01 -12.67 8.59
C PHE A 91 4.43 -13.22 8.47
N VAL A 92 5.01 -13.13 7.26
CA VAL A 92 6.31 -13.68 6.91
C VAL A 92 7.29 -12.55 6.59
N ARG A 93 8.46 -12.55 7.24
CA ARG A 93 9.54 -11.63 6.92
C ARG A 93 10.35 -12.18 5.75
N GLN A 94 10.07 -11.69 4.56
CA GLN A 94 10.73 -12.12 3.33
C GLN A 94 10.66 -11.00 2.27
N ALA A 95 11.65 -10.93 1.38
CA ALA A 95 11.56 -10.07 0.21
C ALA A 95 10.48 -10.58 -0.76
N ALA A 96 9.57 -9.71 -1.20
CA ALA A 96 8.47 -10.06 -2.09
C ALA A 96 8.96 -10.77 -3.37
N ALA A 97 10.07 -10.30 -3.94
CA ALA A 97 10.69 -10.89 -5.14
C ALA A 97 11.14 -12.36 -4.98
N THR A 98 11.26 -12.87 -3.75
CA THR A 98 11.67 -14.26 -3.48
C THR A 98 10.50 -15.17 -3.10
N TRP A 99 9.29 -14.64 -3.02
CA TRP A 99 8.08 -15.44 -2.75
C TRP A 99 7.72 -16.31 -3.97
N ARG A 100 7.24 -17.55 -3.73
CA ARG A 100 6.97 -18.51 -4.83
C ARG A 100 5.66 -19.29 -4.67
N ARG A 101 4.92 -19.08 -3.58
CA ARG A 101 3.67 -19.81 -3.36
C ARG A 101 2.49 -18.99 -3.89
N PRO A 102 1.72 -19.51 -4.85
CA PRO A 102 0.55 -18.82 -5.38
C PRO A 102 -0.61 -18.81 -4.39
N ALA A 103 -1.63 -17.99 -4.70
CA ALA A 103 -2.87 -17.89 -3.96
C ALA A 103 -4.06 -17.60 -4.90
N ASP A 104 -5.28 -17.89 -4.44
CA ASP A 104 -6.50 -17.58 -5.19
C ASP A 104 -6.66 -16.08 -5.40
N ARG A 105 -6.24 -15.29 -4.44
CA ARG A 105 -6.25 -13.82 -4.50
C ARG A 105 -4.91 -13.25 -4.04
N VAL A 106 -4.40 -12.31 -4.81
CA VAL A 106 -3.14 -11.63 -4.51
C VAL A 106 -3.39 -10.14 -4.37
N LEU A 107 -2.79 -9.52 -3.37
CA LEU A 107 -2.75 -8.08 -3.14
C LEU A 107 -1.32 -7.60 -3.35
N CYS A 108 -1.13 -6.49 -4.06
CA CYS A 108 0.15 -5.80 -4.19
C CYS A 108 -0.12 -4.31 -4.45
N LEU A 109 -0.14 -3.50 -3.39
CA LEU A 109 -0.49 -2.08 -3.46
C LEU A 109 0.71 -1.21 -3.10
N GLY A 110 1.16 -0.37 -4.05
CA GLY A 110 2.32 0.52 -3.87
C GLY A 110 3.65 -0.20 -3.68
N SER A 111 3.72 -1.51 -3.98
CA SER A 111 4.87 -2.37 -3.69
C SER A 111 5.56 -2.94 -4.94
N ALA A 112 5.18 -2.49 -6.14
CA ALA A 112 5.77 -2.97 -7.40
C ALA A 112 7.29 -2.76 -7.47
N HIS A 113 7.81 -1.70 -6.83
CA HIS A 113 9.24 -1.45 -6.71
C HIS A 113 10.02 -2.60 -6.05
N ALA A 114 9.41 -3.32 -5.09
CA ALA A 114 10.02 -4.48 -4.44
C ALA A 114 10.09 -5.72 -5.35
N LEU A 115 9.44 -5.68 -6.50
CA LEU A 115 9.42 -6.71 -7.54
C LEU A 115 10.22 -6.31 -8.81
N GLY A 116 10.97 -5.21 -8.74
CA GLY A 116 11.76 -4.70 -9.87
C GLY A 116 11.03 -3.70 -10.77
N GLY A 117 9.96 -3.07 -10.26
CA GLY A 117 9.14 -2.09 -10.98
C GLY A 117 7.84 -2.68 -11.52
N THR A 118 7.00 -1.83 -12.10
CA THR A 118 5.64 -2.15 -12.50
C THR A 118 5.55 -3.32 -13.48
N ALA A 119 6.33 -3.30 -14.57
CA ALA A 119 6.30 -4.35 -15.58
C ALA A 119 6.80 -5.71 -15.06
N ALA A 120 7.95 -5.72 -14.38
CA ALA A 120 8.52 -6.92 -13.76
C ALA A 120 7.62 -7.45 -12.64
N GLY A 121 7.03 -6.55 -11.86
CA GLY A 121 6.06 -6.86 -10.81
C GLY A 121 4.83 -7.56 -11.36
N LEU A 122 4.20 -7.02 -12.40
CA LEU A 122 3.03 -7.64 -13.05
C LEU A 122 3.34 -9.04 -13.61
N ALA A 123 4.54 -9.24 -14.19
CA ALA A 123 4.97 -10.54 -14.68
C ALA A 123 5.16 -11.54 -13.52
N THR A 124 5.83 -11.13 -12.43
CA THR A 124 6.01 -11.96 -11.23
C THR A 124 4.67 -12.31 -10.57
N LEU A 125 3.77 -11.33 -10.45
CA LEU A 125 2.44 -11.52 -9.84
C LEU A 125 1.58 -12.50 -10.65
N ALA A 126 1.80 -12.58 -11.98
CA ALA A 126 1.12 -13.53 -12.83
C ALA A 126 1.43 -15.00 -12.51
N GLU A 127 2.63 -15.27 -11.95
CA GLU A 127 3.03 -16.61 -11.50
C GLU A 127 2.50 -16.94 -10.09
N LEU A 128 2.03 -15.93 -9.36
CA LEU A 128 1.57 -16.05 -7.98
C LEU A 128 0.04 -16.04 -7.84
N VAL A 129 -0.68 -15.81 -8.92
CA VAL A 129 -2.15 -15.93 -8.96
C VAL A 129 -2.52 -17.30 -9.53
N GLU A 130 -3.28 -18.08 -8.76
CA GLU A 130 -3.79 -19.39 -9.21
C GLU A 130 -4.68 -19.27 -10.46
N PRO A 131 -4.79 -20.31 -11.30
CA PRO A 131 -5.71 -20.29 -12.45
C PRO A 131 -7.13 -19.90 -12.04
N GLY A 132 -7.70 -18.88 -12.71
CA GLY A 132 -9.00 -18.30 -12.37
C GLY A 132 -8.97 -17.37 -11.13
N GLY A 133 -7.80 -17.15 -10.57
CA GLY A 133 -7.60 -16.22 -9.47
C GLY A 133 -7.65 -14.74 -9.91
N ARG A 134 -7.53 -13.84 -8.94
CA ARG A 134 -7.52 -12.39 -9.20
C ARG A 134 -6.39 -11.70 -8.43
N LEU A 135 -5.94 -10.58 -8.99
CA LEU A 135 -4.95 -9.68 -8.41
C LEU A 135 -5.60 -8.33 -8.12
N LEU A 136 -5.44 -7.82 -6.91
CA LEU A 136 -5.63 -6.40 -6.61
C LEU A 136 -4.25 -5.73 -6.64
N PHE A 137 -4.04 -4.94 -7.68
CA PHE A 137 -2.79 -4.23 -7.94
C PHE A 137 -2.98 -2.73 -7.75
N GLY A 138 -2.03 -2.05 -7.11
CA GLY A 138 -2.04 -0.60 -6.97
C GLY A 138 -0.69 -0.02 -7.27
N ASP A 139 -0.65 0.99 -8.14
CA ASP A 139 0.59 1.69 -8.48
C ASP A 139 0.36 3.17 -8.77
N GLY A 140 1.43 3.97 -8.61
CA GLY A 140 1.44 5.40 -8.89
C GLY A 140 1.35 5.69 -10.39
N PHE A 141 0.70 6.80 -10.74
CA PHE A 141 0.66 7.29 -12.12
C PHE A 141 0.61 8.82 -12.15
N TRP A 142 0.94 9.41 -13.31
CA TRP A 142 0.79 10.84 -13.53
C TRP A 142 -0.59 11.18 -14.09
N GLU A 143 -1.35 12.02 -13.39
CA GLU A 143 -2.63 12.57 -13.85
C GLU A 143 -2.47 13.50 -15.07
N ARG A 144 -1.29 14.11 -15.19
CA ARG A 144 -0.88 15.03 -16.26
C ARG A 144 0.65 15.09 -16.32
N THR A 145 1.19 15.73 -17.33
CA THR A 145 2.65 15.89 -17.50
C THR A 145 3.31 16.39 -16.21
N PRO A 146 4.25 15.65 -15.62
CA PRO A 146 4.91 16.02 -14.38
C PRO A 146 5.91 17.17 -14.60
N SER A 147 6.12 17.98 -13.56
CA SER A 147 7.24 18.91 -13.52
C SER A 147 8.58 18.18 -13.32
N PRO A 148 9.71 18.76 -13.67
CA PRO A 148 11.04 18.18 -13.37
C PRO A 148 11.24 17.90 -11.89
N GLU A 149 10.67 18.71 -11.01
CA GLU A 149 10.72 18.52 -9.56
C GLU A 149 9.91 17.30 -9.11
N ALA A 150 8.72 17.09 -9.66
CA ALA A 150 7.92 15.91 -9.38
C ALA A 150 8.62 14.62 -9.85
N VAL A 151 9.24 14.65 -11.04
CA VAL A 151 10.05 13.52 -11.56
C VAL A 151 11.24 13.23 -10.65
N LYS A 152 11.88 14.26 -10.09
CA LYS A 152 12.99 14.08 -9.14
C LYS A 152 12.55 13.39 -7.85
N ILE A 153 11.32 13.64 -7.37
CA ILE A 153 10.78 13.02 -6.15
C ILE A 153 10.35 11.57 -6.37
N PHE A 154 9.63 11.28 -7.47
CA PHE A 154 8.95 10.00 -7.68
C PHE A 154 9.60 9.09 -8.73
N GLY A 155 10.56 9.60 -9.49
CA GLY A 155 11.24 8.86 -10.55
C GLY A 155 10.66 9.11 -11.94
N ALA A 156 11.48 8.81 -12.96
CA ALA A 156 11.11 8.95 -14.37
C ALA A 156 10.24 7.79 -14.87
N ASP A 157 10.16 6.68 -14.11
CA ASP A 157 9.48 5.44 -14.52
C ASP A 157 7.98 5.47 -14.20
N VAL A 158 7.48 6.51 -13.54
CA VAL A 158 6.05 6.67 -13.27
C VAL A 158 5.32 6.99 -14.58
N LEU A 159 4.36 6.16 -14.93
CA LEU A 159 3.62 6.22 -16.19
C LEU A 159 2.42 7.18 -16.09
N SER A 160 1.85 7.59 -17.23
CA SER A 160 0.50 8.12 -17.26
C SER A 160 -0.52 7.01 -17.01
N LEU A 161 -1.76 7.35 -16.59
CA LEU A 161 -2.79 6.33 -16.40
C LEU A 161 -3.09 5.53 -17.67
N PRO A 162 -3.20 6.12 -18.88
CA PRO A 162 -3.34 5.37 -20.11
C PRO A 162 -2.19 4.39 -20.37
N ASP A 163 -0.94 4.82 -20.18
CA ASP A 163 0.23 3.96 -20.40
C ASP A 163 0.31 2.84 -19.37
N LEU A 164 -0.08 3.10 -18.12
CA LEU A 164 -0.17 2.07 -17.07
C LEU A 164 -1.22 1.02 -17.42
N VAL A 165 -2.39 1.43 -17.93
CA VAL A 165 -3.44 0.51 -18.39
C VAL A 165 -2.94 -0.35 -19.57
N GLU A 166 -2.27 0.25 -20.55
CA GLU A 166 -1.72 -0.50 -21.69
C GLU A 166 -0.60 -1.46 -21.24
N LEU A 167 0.26 -1.07 -20.29
CA LEU A 167 1.26 -1.96 -19.71
C LEU A 167 0.59 -3.16 -19.01
N VAL A 168 -0.44 -2.93 -18.19
CA VAL A 168 -1.21 -4.02 -17.55
C VAL A 168 -1.76 -4.99 -18.60
N ARG A 169 -2.34 -4.49 -19.69
CA ARG A 169 -2.89 -5.32 -20.77
C ARG A 169 -1.79 -6.06 -21.55
N ALA A 170 -0.67 -5.39 -21.84
CA ALA A 170 0.46 -5.98 -22.55
C ALA A 170 1.13 -7.13 -21.77
N THR A 171 1.03 -7.13 -20.43
CA THR A 171 1.50 -8.23 -19.59
C THR A 171 0.49 -9.39 -19.44
N GLY A 172 -0.58 -9.38 -20.22
CA GLY A 172 -1.54 -10.48 -20.34
C GLY A 172 -2.70 -10.43 -19.33
N TRP A 173 -2.83 -9.35 -18.54
CA TRP A 173 -3.93 -9.17 -17.62
C TRP A 173 -5.18 -8.58 -18.27
N ARG A 174 -6.34 -8.98 -17.76
CA ARG A 174 -7.63 -8.34 -18.08
C ARG A 174 -8.01 -7.43 -16.93
N VAL A 175 -8.32 -6.17 -17.22
CA VAL A 175 -8.82 -5.22 -16.22
C VAL A 175 -10.29 -5.49 -15.95
N LEU A 176 -10.60 -6.03 -14.78
CA LEU A 176 -11.97 -6.31 -14.33
C LEU A 176 -12.59 -5.09 -13.66
N HIS A 177 -11.75 -4.30 -12.96
CA HIS A 177 -12.16 -3.05 -12.34
C HIS A 177 -10.94 -2.12 -12.27
N LEU A 178 -11.17 -0.84 -12.49
CA LEU A 178 -10.19 0.24 -12.31
C LEU A 178 -10.86 1.38 -11.56
N SER A 179 -10.20 1.86 -10.52
CA SER A 179 -10.51 3.12 -9.86
C SER A 179 -9.21 3.82 -9.46
N THR A 180 -9.28 5.09 -9.10
CA THR A 180 -8.13 5.87 -8.64
C THR A 180 -8.43 6.48 -7.29
N ALA A 181 -7.39 6.69 -6.47
CA ALA A 181 -7.52 7.47 -5.26
C ALA A 181 -7.99 8.89 -5.60
N ASP A 182 -9.03 9.36 -4.91
CA ASP A 182 -9.49 10.72 -5.07
C ASP A 182 -8.64 11.72 -4.27
N GLN A 183 -8.88 13.01 -4.49
CA GLN A 183 -8.10 14.06 -3.82
C GLN A 183 -8.30 14.07 -2.30
N ARG A 184 -9.45 13.62 -1.79
CA ARG A 184 -9.72 13.50 -0.35
C ARG A 184 -8.90 12.37 0.26
N GLU A 185 -8.80 11.24 -0.40
CA GLU A 185 -7.96 10.11 0.03
C GLU A 185 -6.48 10.50 0.08
N TRP A 186 -6.00 11.28 -0.90
CA TRP A 186 -4.66 11.83 -0.88
C TRP A 186 -4.43 12.85 0.24
N ASP A 187 -5.35 13.79 0.45
CA ASP A 187 -5.25 14.79 1.52
C ASP A 187 -5.26 14.12 2.91
N ASP A 188 -6.10 13.09 3.10
CA ASP A 188 -6.15 12.30 4.34
C ASP A 188 -4.87 11.50 4.55
N PHE A 189 -4.39 10.81 3.53
CA PHE A 189 -3.14 10.05 3.57
C PHE A 189 -1.95 10.93 3.98
N GLU A 190 -1.75 12.05 3.32
CA GLU A 190 -0.66 12.98 3.60
C GLU A 190 -0.78 13.64 4.99
N SER A 191 -1.98 13.95 5.42
CA SER A 191 -2.24 14.51 6.75
C SER A 191 -1.98 13.46 7.84
N THR A 192 -2.51 12.25 7.67
CA THR A 192 -2.39 11.15 8.63
C THR A 192 -0.94 10.65 8.75
N TRP A 193 -0.18 10.64 7.63
CA TRP A 193 1.24 10.29 7.63
C TRP A 193 2.08 11.25 8.50
N ARG A 194 1.72 12.53 8.55
CA ARG A 194 2.39 13.55 9.38
C ARG A 194 1.88 13.59 10.83
N ALA A 195 0.60 13.22 11.05
CA ALA A 195 -0.13 13.50 12.28
C ALA A 195 0.58 13.01 13.55
N GLY A 196 1.04 11.76 13.61
CA GLY A 196 1.69 11.23 14.81
C GLY A 196 2.96 11.98 15.19
N ARG A 197 3.75 12.41 14.20
CA ARG A 197 4.97 13.18 14.47
C ARG A 197 4.68 14.66 14.77
N GLN A 198 3.62 15.23 14.19
CA GLN A 198 3.16 16.56 14.56
C GLN A 198 2.70 16.60 16.02
N GLU A 199 1.93 15.61 16.47
CA GLU A 199 1.52 15.47 17.88
C GLU A 199 2.74 15.30 18.79
N TRP A 200 3.74 14.53 18.34
CA TRP A 200 4.99 14.36 19.09
C TRP A 200 5.74 15.69 19.23
N LEU A 201 5.86 16.51 18.16
CA LEU A 201 6.47 17.84 18.22
C LEU A 201 5.79 18.78 19.19
N LEU A 202 4.44 18.76 19.24
CA LEU A 202 3.68 19.58 20.18
C LEU A 202 3.90 19.17 21.64
N ALA A 203 4.13 17.88 21.88
CA ALA A 203 4.38 17.34 23.22
C ALA A 203 5.86 17.47 23.66
N HIS A 204 6.80 17.63 22.72
CA HIS A 204 8.24 17.66 22.98
C HIS A 204 8.93 18.86 22.28
N PRO A 205 8.51 20.11 22.58
CA PRO A 205 9.02 21.29 21.86
C PRO A 205 10.53 21.53 22.03
N ASP A 206 11.09 21.13 23.18
CA ASP A 206 12.49 21.33 23.55
C ASP A 206 13.37 20.09 23.32
N ASP A 207 12.84 19.03 22.70
CA ASP A 207 13.64 17.84 22.38
C ASP A 207 14.68 18.18 21.30
N PRO A 208 15.94 17.79 21.45
CA PRO A 208 16.99 18.10 20.47
C PRO A 208 16.72 17.54 19.07
N ARG A 209 15.81 16.56 18.91
CA ARG A 209 15.38 16.00 17.62
C ARG A 209 14.25 16.82 16.98
N ALA A 210 13.59 17.73 17.72
CA ALA A 210 12.38 18.42 17.24
C ALA A 210 12.62 19.28 16.01
N GLU A 211 13.77 19.94 15.88
CA GLU A 211 14.10 20.74 14.70
C GLU A 211 14.13 19.87 13.44
N GLY A 212 14.89 18.77 13.44
CA GLY A 212 14.98 17.87 12.28
C GLY A 212 13.66 17.22 11.90
N VAL A 213 12.83 16.86 12.90
CA VAL A 213 11.49 16.31 12.65
C VAL A 213 10.58 17.36 12.03
N ARG A 214 10.63 18.60 12.48
CA ARG A 214 9.86 19.74 11.94
C ARG A 214 10.25 19.99 10.48
N ASP A 215 11.52 20.07 10.20
CA ASP A 215 12.03 20.34 8.84
C ASP A 215 11.58 19.26 7.84
N GLU A 216 11.63 17.98 8.24
CA GLU A 216 11.14 16.86 7.41
C GLU A 216 9.64 17.00 7.13
N LEU A 217 8.83 17.28 8.16
CA LEU A 217 7.38 17.38 8.03
C LEU A 217 6.94 18.60 7.21
N ASP A 218 7.60 19.75 7.41
CA ASP A 218 7.31 20.99 6.68
C ASP A 218 7.75 20.87 5.21
N THR A 219 8.88 20.22 4.95
CA THR A 219 9.34 19.92 3.59
C THR A 219 8.33 19.05 2.86
N ARG A 220 7.92 17.92 3.47
CA ARG A 220 6.91 17.04 2.86
C ARG A 220 5.57 17.74 2.63
N LEU A 221 5.11 18.57 3.59
CA LEU A 221 3.87 19.33 3.40
C LEU A 221 3.98 20.30 2.23
N ARG A 222 5.11 21.03 2.14
CA ARG A 222 5.37 21.96 1.03
C ARG A 222 5.39 21.21 -0.31
N GLU A 223 6.15 20.12 -0.41
CA GLU A 223 6.21 19.30 -1.63
C GLU A 223 4.81 18.80 -2.02
N TYR A 224 4.04 18.31 -1.05
CA TYR A 224 2.68 17.87 -1.31
C TYR A 224 1.85 18.98 -1.95
N VAL A 225 1.73 20.13 -1.30
CA VAL A 225 0.80 21.17 -1.74
C VAL A 225 1.25 21.93 -2.97
N THR A 226 2.57 21.97 -3.26
CA THR A 226 3.12 22.75 -4.38
C THR A 226 3.58 21.91 -5.57
N VAL A 227 3.95 20.63 -5.35
CA VAL A 227 4.56 19.82 -6.40
C VAL A 227 3.63 18.72 -6.88
N TYR A 228 3.09 17.89 -5.99
CA TYR A 228 2.41 16.67 -6.44
C TYR A 228 0.93 16.51 -6.07
N ARG A 229 0.32 17.44 -5.32
CA ARG A 229 -1.13 17.40 -5.06
C ARG A 229 -1.93 17.56 -6.37
N GLY A 230 -2.77 16.56 -6.70
CA GLY A 230 -3.54 16.50 -7.94
C GLY A 230 -2.68 16.32 -9.20
N LEU A 231 -1.42 15.90 -9.03
CA LEU A 231 -0.50 15.54 -10.11
C LEU A 231 -0.11 14.08 -10.07
N LEU A 232 0.25 13.57 -8.87
CA LEU A 232 0.47 12.14 -8.65
C LEU A 232 -0.85 11.49 -8.28
N GLY A 233 -1.28 10.51 -9.06
CA GLY A 233 -2.41 9.63 -8.78
C GLY A 233 -1.95 8.27 -8.25
N LEU A 234 -2.88 7.50 -7.70
CA LEU A 234 -2.71 6.08 -7.40
C LEU A 234 -3.86 5.30 -8.00
N GLY A 235 -3.54 4.39 -8.92
CA GLY A 235 -4.52 3.53 -9.58
C GLY A 235 -4.68 2.20 -8.83
N TYR A 236 -5.92 1.74 -8.68
CA TYR A 236 -6.26 0.43 -8.14
C TYR A 236 -6.93 -0.40 -9.20
N PHE A 237 -6.35 -1.57 -9.48
CA PHE A 237 -6.78 -2.48 -10.53
C PHE A 237 -7.18 -3.81 -9.93
N VAL A 238 -8.39 -4.27 -10.18
CA VAL A 238 -8.73 -5.68 -10.02
C VAL A 238 -8.51 -6.36 -11.37
N LEU A 239 -7.60 -7.32 -11.38
CA LEU A 239 -7.11 -7.98 -12.58
C LEU A 239 -7.42 -9.48 -12.55
N GLY A 240 -7.65 -10.06 -13.73
CA GLY A 240 -7.83 -11.50 -13.92
C GLY A 240 -7.04 -12.01 -15.14
N ARG A 241 -6.83 -13.31 -15.19
CA ARG A 241 -6.19 -14.03 -16.31
C ARG A 241 -7.02 -15.23 -16.70
#